data_8063a97f6220ad9898b2d91e74c48cda
#
_entry.id   8063a97f6220ad9898b2d91e74c48cda
#
_cell.length_a   1.000
_cell.length_b   1.000
_cell.length_c   1.000
_cell.angle_alpha   90.00
_cell.angle_beta   90.00
_cell.angle_gamma   90.00
#
_symmetry.space_group_name_H-M   'P 1'
#
loop_
_entity.id
_entity.type
_entity.pdbx_description
1 polymer ?
#
loop_
_entity_poly.entity_id
_entity_poly.type
_entity_poly.pdbx_seq_one_letter_code
_entity_poly.pdbx_strand_id
1 'polypeptide(L)'
;MKISGIYPNQQAINVNHKKNNQIQFSGWQNIESKCLGIFDLDNTLMHGSHEEIKKIIELVSGRNGKKVYATGNTLEQVLSKQKKLALEGIDLPTPDYLISNNGQFLYENIDGFLVKNLEYETMLKNKTHFESEKVLEKMKNFANIPKYSFNDQEYNKLTQMNNFEAIKASDPDFYKSKITHYLWSPSDFMSEYFIASGVNLKEFQKDIQKELADIGIKTKFIDNLYPKKIMDKCPESILLQSHSLRRSADESMTAMFLCPADKADGVEYLKRKLNITYKEILMAGDDDNDISMAKLAKKGAHFIAVNNSSIRLQAYCMKMKNKVSSVFMSQFEGAKGILEGIDKVINRSVNN
;
A
#
# COMPACT_ATOMS: atom_id res chain seq x y z
N MET A 1 24.35 -9.68 -33.59
CA MET A 1 24.92 -8.42 -33.11
C MET A 1 24.77 -8.40 -31.61
N LYS A 2 25.86 -8.65 -30.86
CA LYS A 2 25.86 -8.69 -29.38
C LYS A 2 26.07 -7.28 -28.86
N ILE A 3 25.15 -6.77 -28.09
CA ILE A 3 25.35 -5.53 -27.32
C ILE A 3 25.72 -5.93 -25.89
N SER A 4 27.01 -5.79 -25.61
CA SER A 4 27.57 -5.95 -24.27
C SER A 4 27.29 -4.69 -23.47
N GLY A 5 26.42 -4.78 -22.43
CA GLY A 5 26.21 -3.73 -21.45
C GLY A 5 27.39 -3.69 -20.47
N ILE A 6 27.99 -2.53 -20.37
CA ILE A 6 29.08 -2.20 -19.44
C ILE A 6 28.48 -1.99 -18.06
N TYR A 7 28.76 -2.89 -17.11
CA TYR A 7 28.55 -2.65 -15.68
C TYR A 7 29.86 -2.10 -15.10
N PRO A 8 29.82 -1.04 -14.30
CA PRO A 8 31.03 -0.56 -13.65
C PRO A 8 31.47 -1.54 -12.56
N ASN A 9 32.76 -1.80 -12.51
CA ASN A 9 33.50 -2.63 -11.57
C ASN A 9 33.09 -2.36 -10.12
N GLN A 10 32.51 -3.36 -9.48
CA GLN A 10 32.47 -3.42 -8.01
C GLN A 10 33.85 -3.87 -7.52
N GLN A 11 34.60 -2.96 -6.96
CA GLN A 11 35.78 -3.31 -6.18
C GLN A 11 35.34 -4.15 -4.98
N ALA A 12 35.87 -5.38 -4.90
CA ALA A 12 35.67 -6.27 -3.78
C ALA A 12 36.28 -5.63 -2.53
N ILE A 13 35.40 -5.15 -1.65
CA ILE A 13 35.81 -4.78 -0.29
C ILE A 13 35.97 -6.07 0.50
N ASN A 14 37.24 -6.37 0.83
CA ASN A 14 37.64 -7.46 1.72
C ASN A 14 37.00 -7.23 3.10
N VAL A 15 35.84 -7.83 3.37
CA VAL A 15 35.21 -7.82 4.70
C VAL A 15 35.82 -8.96 5.49
N ASN A 16 36.79 -8.63 6.34
CA ASN A 16 37.31 -9.53 7.38
C ASN A 16 36.13 -10.08 8.20
N HIS A 17 35.88 -11.39 8.10
CA HIS A 17 35.01 -12.12 9.01
C HIS A 17 35.58 -12.07 10.45
N LYS A 18 35.22 -11.04 11.18
CA LYS A 18 35.35 -11.04 12.64
C LYS A 18 34.05 -11.57 13.23
N LYS A 19 34.19 -12.73 13.89
CA LYS A 19 33.42 -13.29 15.02
C LYS A 19 32.00 -12.84 15.24
N ASN A 20 31.12 -13.83 15.41
CA ASN A 20 29.79 -13.76 16.03
C ASN A 20 29.56 -12.51 16.88
N ASN A 21 29.15 -11.43 16.29
CA ASN A 21 28.54 -10.34 17.02
C ASN A 21 27.08 -10.72 17.25
N GLN A 22 26.79 -11.30 18.39
CA GLN A 22 25.47 -11.13 19.00
C GLN A 22 25.19 -9.63 18.93
N ILE A 23 24.20 -9.24 18.14
CA ILE A 23 23.73 -7.86 18.09
C ILE A 23 23.22 -7.56 19.50
N GLN A 24 24.02 -6.88 20.31
CA GLN A 24 23.59 -6.40 21.61
C GLN A 24 22.62 -5.26 21.37
N PHE A 25 21.35 -5.53 21.60
CA PHE A 25 20.25 -4.54 21.56
C PHE A 25 20.19 -3.70 22.84
N SER A 26 21.30 -3.19 23.33
CA SER A 26 21.39 -2.48 24.60
C SER A 26 20.58 -1.18 24.64
N GLY A 27 20.34 -0.54 23.50
CA GLY A 27 19.55 0.70 23.42
C GLY A 27 18.05 0.51 23.63
N TRP A 28 17.54 -0.71 23.45
CA TRP A 28 16.12 -1.00 23.61
C TRP A 28 15.73 -1.36 25.04
N GLN A 29 16.64 -1.77 25.85
CA GLN A 29 16.38 -2.22 27.23
C GLN A 29 15.94 -1.10 28.18
N ASN A 30 16.24 0.16 27.86
CA ASN A 30 16.02 1.30 28.76
C ASN A 30 14.85 2.21 28.40
N ILE A 31 14.01 1.86 27.42
CA ILE A 31 12.86 2.70 27.05
C ILE A 31 11.58 2.03 27.59
N GLU A 32 11.02 2.59 28.65
CA GLU A 32 9.68 2.26 29.18
C GLU A 32 8.53 2.69 28.23
N SER A 33 8.84 3.20 27.03
CA SER A 33 7.86 3.72 26.12
C SER A 33 7.12 2.60 25.37
N LYS A 34 5.80 2.74 25.32
CA LYS A 34 4.93 1.93 24.46
C LYS A 34 5.40 2.09 23.01
N CYS A 35 5.58 1.00 22.28
CA CYS A 35 5.95 1.02 20.87
C CYS A 35 4.78 0.52 20.00
N LEU A 36 4.56 1.14 18.86
CA LEU A 36 3.61 0.67 17.84
C LEU A 36 4.38 0.27 16.60
N GLY A 37 4.52 -1.03 16.36
CA GLY A 37 5.11 -1.57 15.13
C GLY A 37 4.03 -1.83 14.09
N ILE A 38 4.07 -1.14 12.96
CA ILE A 38 3.07 -1.21 11.90
C ILE A 38 3.75 -1.68 10.62
N PHE A 39 3.35 -2.83 10.14
CA PHE A 39 3.99 -3.48 9.01
C PHE A 39 2.98 -3.75 7.89
N ASP A 40 3.33 -3.33 6.67
CA ASP A 40 2.67 -3.90 5.51
C ASP A 40 2.97 -5.40 5.42
N LEU A 41 2.09 -6.16 4.77
CA LEU A 41 2.20 -7.61 4.72
C LEU A 41 2.91 -8.11 3.46
N ASP A 42 2.30 -7.86 2.29
CA ASP A 42 2.78 -8.42 1.03
C ASP A 42 4.11 -7.78 0.64
N ASN A 43 5.09 -8.62 0.23
CA ASN A 43 6.44 -8.18 -0.12
C ASN A 43 7.19 -7.38 0.98
N THR A 44 6.56 -7.18 2.14
CA THR A 44 7.13 -6.49 3.30
C THR A 44 7.35 -7.49 4.44
N LEU A 45 6.44 -7.64 5.39
CA LEU A 45 6.61 -8.54 6.53
C LEU A 45 6.60 -10.02 6.12
N MET A 46 5.70 -10.39 5.20
CA MET A 46 5.55 -11.77 4.73
C MET A 46 6.65 -12.21 3.74
N HIS A 47 7.50 -11.29 3.30
CA HIS A 47 8.66 -11.58 2.46
C HIS A 47 9.90 -11.76 3.35
N GLY A 48 10.01 -12.91 3.98
CA GLY A 48 11.11 -13.26 4.88
C GLY A 48 11.02 -14.66 5.43
N SER A 49 12.06 -15.09 6.13
CA SER A 49 12.07 -16.36 6.84
C SER A 49 11.22 -16.28 8.12
N HIS A 50 10.83 -17.46 8.63
CA HIS A 50 10.16 -17.58 9.93
C HIS A 50 10.94 -16.87 11.04
N GLU A 51 12.26 -17.05 11.07
CA GLU A 51 13.15 -16.46 12.10
C GLU A 51 13.18 -14.94 12.03
N GLU A 52 13.20 -14.36 10.83
CA GLU A 52 13.18 -12.91 10.63
C GLU A 52 11.85 -12.31 11.11
N ILE A 53 10.73 -12.91 10.72
CA ILE A 53 9.40 -12.49 11.15
C ILE A 53 9.27 -12.59 12.67
N LYS A 54 9.61 -13.74 13.24
CA LYS A 54 9.60 -13.98 14.69
C LYS A 54 10.41 -12.92 15.43
N LYS A 55 11.62 -12.62 14.98
CA LYS A 55 12.49 -11.62 15.60
C LYS A 55 11.90 -10.22 15.56
N ILE A 56 11.24 -9.81 14.44
CA ILE A 56 10.53 -8.53 14.35
C ILE A 56 9.44 -8.46 15.41
N ILE A 57 8.63 -9.51 15.50
CA ILE A 57 7.52 -9.60 16.45
C ILE A 57 8.00 -9.56 17.89
N GLU A 58 9.06 -10.29 18.22
CA GLU A 58 9.69 -10.28 19.55
C GLU A 58 10.24 -8.91 19.91
N LEU A 59 10.88 -8.22 18.98
CA LEU A 59 11.38 -6.85 19.17
C LEU A 59 10.28 -5.85 19.50
N VAL A 60 9.12 -5.97 18.89
CA VAL A 60 7.96 -5.11 19.19
C VAL A 60 7.34 -5.51 20.52
N SER A 61 7.06 -6.81 20.71
CA SER A 61 6.36 -7.32 21.90
C SER A 61 7.16 -7.15 23.20
N GLY A 62 8.47 -7.32 23.16
CA GLY A 62 9.36 -7.18 24.33
C GLY A 62 9.39 -5.79 24.95
N ARG A 63 8.68 -4.82 24.35
CA ARG A 63 8.56 -3.43 24.82
C ARG A 63 7.16 -3.03 25.25
N ASN A 64 6.30 -3.94 25.61
CA ASN A 64 4.87 -3.68 25.70
C ASN A 64 4.31 -3.04 24.42
N GLY A 65 4.98 -3.30 23.28
CA GLY A 65 4.63 -2.79 21.98
C GLY A 65 3.42 -3.52 21.41
N LYS A 66 2.68 -2.83 20.56
CA LYS A 66 1.55 -3.37 19.82
C LYS A 66 1.96 -3.67 18.38
N LYS A 67 1.60 -4.85 17.89
CA LYS A 67 1.81 -5.31 16.53
C LYS A 67 0.60 -4.93 15.69
N VAL A 68 0.84 -4.22 14.61
CA VAL A 68 -0.20 -3.82 13.67
C VAL A 68 0.18 -4.30 12.27
N TYR A 69 -0.76 -4.94 11.60
CA TYR A 69 -0.61 -5.16 10.16
C TYR A 69 -1.44 -4.13 9.42
N ALA A 70 -0.86 -3.53 8.37
CA ALA A 70 -1.51 -2.50 7.55
C ALA A 70 -1.45 -2.89 6.08
N THR A 71 -2.55 -3.40 5.53
CA THR A 71 -2.56 -4.03 4.21
C THR A 71 -3.69 -3.53 3.31
N GLY A 72 -3.52 -3.69 2.00
CA GLY A 72 -4.60 -3.55 1.02
C GLY A 72 -5.59 -4.71 1.03
N ASN A 73 -5.24 -5.83 1.67
CA ASN A 73 -6.08 -7.02 1.70
C ASN A 73 -7.29 -6.87 2.63
N THR A 74 -8.33 -7.68 2.36
CA THR A 74 -9.45 -7.88 3.28
C THR A 74 -9.03 -8.76 4.46
N LEU A 75 -9.86 -8.79 5.52
CA LEU A 75 -9.65 -9.73 6.64
C LEU A 75 -9.55 -11.18 6.16
N GLU A 76 -10.45 -11.60 5.29
CA GLU A 76 -10.46 -12.98 4.76
C GLU A 76 -9.18 -13.32 3.99
N GLN A 77 -8.70 -12.38 3.17
CA GLN A 77 -7.43 -12.56 2.44
C GLN A 77 -6.25 -12.66 3.41
N VAL A 78 -6.22 -11.85 4.48
CA VAL A 78 -5.16 -11.92 5.50
C VAL A 78 -5.20 -13.28 6.21
N LEU A 79 -6.36 -13.75 6.65
CA LEU A 79 -6.51 -15.04 7.31
C LEU A 79 -6.12 -16.21 6.38
N SER A 80 -6.51 -16.13 5.11
CA SER A 80 -6.11 -17.12 4.09
C SER A 80 -4.59 -17.17 3.90
N LYS A 81 -3.94 -16.00 3.83
CA LYS A 81 -2.47 -15.90 3.71
C LYS A 81 -1.75 -16.42 4.96
N GLN A 82 -2.24 -16.09 6.16
CA GLN A 82 -1.70 -16.65 7.41
C GLN A 82 -1.77 -18.19 7.40
N LYS A 83 -2.92 -18.75 7.00
CA LYS A 83 -3.08 -20.21 6.88
C LYS A 83 -2.11 -20.81 5.87
N LYS A 84 -1.91 -20.17 4.72
CA LYS A 84 -0.96 -20.63 3.71
C LYS A 84 0.47 -20.62 4.24
N LEU A 85 0.91 -19.54 4.88
CA LEU A 85 2.24 -19.43 5.48
C LEU A 85 2.47 -20.48 6.56
N ALA A 86 1.46 -20.76 7.40
CA ALA A 86 1.55 -21.81 8.41
C ALA A 86 1.79 -23.20 7.80
N LEU A 87 1.20 -23.51 6.63
CA LEU A 87 1.46 -24.74 5.90
C LEU A 87 2.90 -24.81 5.35
N GLU A 88 3.52 -23.66 5.12
CA GLU A 88 4.92 -23.53 4.68
C GLU A 88 5.90 -23.47 5.88
N GLY A 89 5.41 -23.64 7.12
CA GLY A 89 6.20 -23.59 8.35
C GLY A 89 6.52 -22.20 8.83
N ILE A 90 5.86 -21.17 8.30
CA ILE A 90 6.04 -19.77 8.70
C ILE A 90 4.85 -19.36 9.57
N ASP A 91 5.11 -19.14 10.85
CA ASP A 91 4.09 -18.63 11.78
C ASP A 91 4.03 -17.10 11.71
N LEU A 92 2.93 -16.57 11.19
CA LEU A 92 2.59 -15.16 11.23
C LEU A 92 1.54 -14.95 12.33
N PRO A 93 1.92 -14.44 13.51
CA PRO A 93 1.00 -14.36 14.64
C PRO A 93 -0.13 -13.35 14.37
N THR A 94 -1.28 -13.59 15.00
CA THR A 94 -2.39 -12.63 14.98
C THR A 94 -1.90 -11.28 15.52
N PRO A 95 -2.11 -10.16 14.79
CA PRO A 95 -1.71 -8.84 15.26
C PRO A 95 -2.61 -8.35 16.39
N ASP A 96 -2.16 -7.35 17.15
CA ASP A 96 -3.03 -6.65 18.12
C ASP A 96 -4.10 -5.82 17.40
N TYR A 97 -3.74 -5.26 16.22
CA TYR A 97 -4.64 -4.53 15.32
C TYR A 97 -4.36 -4.87 13.87
N LEU A 98 -5.41 -4.88 13.05
CA LEU A 98 -5.32 -5.01 11.60
C LEU A 98 -5.96 -3.79 10.94
N ILE A 99 -5.17 -3.01 10.20
CA ILE A 99 -5.63 -1.98 9.27
C ILE A 99 -5.76 -2.66 7.91
N SER A 100 -6.98 -2.91 7.46
CA SER A 100 -7.25 -3.63 6.21
C SER A 100 -7.86 -2.73 5.14
N ASN A 101 -7.95 -3.25 3.92
CA ASN A 101 -8.55 -2.56 2.79
C ASN A 101 -7.97 -1.14 2.62
N ASN A 102 -6.63 -1.01 2.69
CA ASN A 102 -5.94 0.27 2.60
C ASN A 102 -6.41 1.31 3.64
N GLY A 103 -6.79 0.89 4.84
CA GLY A 103 -7.17 1.81 5.91
C GLY A 103 -8.67 2.04 6.08
N GLN A 104 -9.51 1.35 5.30
CA GLN A 104 -10.96 1.51 5.40
C GLN A 104 -11.55 0.83 6.62
N PHE A 105 -10.95 -0.29 7.03
CA PHE A 105 -11.37 -1.02 8.21
C PHE A 105 -10.23 -1.18 9.21
N LEU A 106 -10.60 -1.15 10.47
CA LEU A 106 -9.73 -1.46 11.58
C LEU A 106 -10.33 -2.62 12.37
N TYR A 107 -9.52 -3.61 12.65
CA TYR A 107 -9.87 -4.72 13.53
C TYR A 107 -8.97 -4.70 14.75
N GLU A 108 -9.52 -5.10 15.89
CA GLU A 108 -8.82 -5.24 17.16
C GLU A 108 -8.82 -6.69 17.59
N ASN A 109 -7.69 -7.19 18.06
CA ASN A 109 -7.60 -8.54 18.60
C ASN A 109 -8.21 -8.58 19.99
N ILE A 110 -9.31 -9.31 20.12
CA ILE A 110 -9.97 -9.58 21.39
C ILE A 110 -9.93 -11.11 21.57
N ASP A 111 -9.18 -11.55 22.56
CA ASP A 111 -9.04 -12.98 22.92
C ASP A 111 -8.66 -13.90 21.72
N GLY A 112 -7.79 -13.40 20.83
CA GLY A 112 -7.33 -14.14 19.66
C GLY A 112 -8.16 -13.93 18.39
N PHE A 113 -9.28 -13.20 18.47
CA PHE A 113 -10.17 -12.93 17.35
C PHE A 113 -10.05 -11.48 16.89
N LEU A 114 -9.96 -11.27 15.58
CA LEU A 114 -9.98 -9.94 14.97
C LEU A 114 -11.42 -9.43 14.85
N VAL A 115 -11.80 -8.54 15.75
CA VAL A 115 -13.13 -7.94 15.83
C VAL A 115 -13.12 -6.56 15.19
N LYS A 116 -14.09 -6.27 14.33
CA LYS A 116 -14.20 -4.99 13.61
C LYS A 116 -14.43 -3.83 14.59
N ASN A 117 -13.64 -2.77 14.44
CA ASN A 117 -13.78 -1.57 15.27
C ASN A 117 -14.83 -0.61 14.68
N LEU A 118 -16.05 -0.64 15.22
CA LEU A 118 -17.18 0.16 14.74
C LEU A 118 -17.03 1.66 15.03
N GLU A 119 -16.27 2.03 16.06
CA GLU A 119 -15.97 3.43 16.37
C GLU A 119 -15.13 4.06 15.26
N TYR A 120 -14.12 3.33 14.77
CA TYR A 120 -13.30 3.77 13.65
C TYR A 120 -14.14 3.95 12.38
N GLU A 121 -14.98 2.97 12.05
CA GLU A 121 -15.87 3.05 10.89
C GLU A 121 -16.82 4.25 10.97
N THR A 122 -17.45 4.43 12.13
CA THR A 122 -18.34 5.57 12.39
C THR A 122 -17.61 6.91 12.27
N MET A 123 -16.39 6.99 12.81
CA MET A 123 -15.55 8.17 12.67
C MET A 123 -15.25 8.49 11.20
N LEU A 124 -14.92 7.48 10.39
CA LEU A 124 -14.65 7.69 8.96
C LEU A 124 -15.90 8.17 8.22
N LYS A 125 -17.04 7.53 8.43
CA LYS A 125 -18.33 7.93 7.80
C LYS A 125 -18.67 9.37 8.13
N ASN A 126 -18.59 9.75 9.40
CA ASN A 126 -18.88 11.11 9.85
C ASN A 126 -17.89 12.16 9.31
N LYS A 127 -16.61 11.77 9.14
CA LYS A 127 -15.56 12.66 8.65
C LYS A 127 -15.63 12.90 7.15
N THR A 128 -16.03 11.88 6.40
CA THR A 128 -15.89 11.88 4.93
C THR A 128 -17.20 11.95 4.20
N HIS A 129 -18.31 11.58 4.83
CA HIS A 129 -19.62 11.41 4.21
C HIS A 129 -19.57 10.53 2.94
N PHE A 130 -18.64 9.56 2.94
CA PHE A 130 -18.42 8.69 1.81
C PHE A 130 -19.61 7.75 1.62
N GLU A 131 -20.18 7.76 0.41
CA GLU A 131 -21.26 6.88 -0.02
C GLU A 131 -20.88 6.35 -1.41
N SER A 132 -20.65 5.04 -1.52
CA SER A 132 -20.20 4.38 -2.76
C SER A 132 -21.10 4.68 -3.94
N GLU A 133 -22.41 4.61 -3.77
CA GLU A 133 -23.39 4.87 -4.83
C GLU A 133 -23.24 6.30 -5.40
N LYS A 134 -23.11 7.30 -4.55
CA LYS A 134 -22.92 8.69 -4.98
C LYS A 134 -21.56 8.91 -5.66
N VAL A 135 -20.52 8.23 -5.16
CA VAL A 135 -19.20 8.26 -5.80
C VAL A 135 -19.29 7.65 -7.20
N LEU A 136 -19.92 6.49 -7.32
CA LEU A 136 -20.08 5.81 -8.60
C LEU A 136 -20.90 6.65 -9.60
N GLU A 137 -22.01 7.24 -9.17
CA GLU A 137 -22.83 8.13 -10.01
C GLU A 137 -21.99 9.31 -10.54
N LYS A 138 -21.24 9.98 -9.67
CA LYS A 138 -20.33 11.06 -10.08
C LYS A 138 -19.26 10.59 -11.05
N MET A 139 -18.70 9.41 -10.83
CA MET A 139 -17.68 8.84 -11.72
C MET A 139 -18.26 8.50 -13.09
N LYS A 140 -19.50 8.00 -13.19
CA LYS A 140 -20.19 7.77 -14.47
C LYS A 140 -20.35 9.05 -15.27
N ASN A 141 -20.81 10.12 -14.61
CA ASN A 141 -20.92 11.43 -15.25
C ASN A 141 -19.56 11.94 -15.74
N PHE A 142 -18.53 11.72 -14.94
CA PHE A 142 -17.17 12.16 -15.25
C PHE A 142 -16.55 11.35 -16.40
N ALA A 143 -16.82 10.06 -16.45
CA ALA A 143 -16.33 9.15 -17.47
C ALA A 143 -16.82 9.52 -18.88
N ASN A 144 -17.97 10.21 -18.97
CA ASN A 144 -18.60 10.64 -20.23
C ASN A 144 -18.14 12.03 -20.71
N ILE A 145 -17.30 12.75 -19.95
CA ILE A 145 -16.73 14.02 -20.40
C ILE A 145 -15.74 13.74 -21.56
N PRO A 146 -15.76 14.52 -22.67
CA PRO A 146 -14.92 14.29 -23.84
C PRO A 146 -13.42 14.10 -23.51
N LYS A 147 -12.92 14.80 -22.53
CA LYS A 147 -11.53 14.69 -22.04
C LYS A 147 -11.17 13.30 -21.53
N TYR A 148 -12.12 12.58 -20.94
CA TYR A 148 -11.95 11.26 -20.36
C TYR A 148 -12.59 10.14 -21.17
N SER A 149 -13.02 10.45 -22.40
CA SER A 149 -13.64 9.50 -23.32
C SER A 149 -12.74 9.28 -24.53
N PHE A 150 -12.88 8.13 -25.16
CA PHE A 150 -12.32 7.89 -26.49
C PHE A 150 -13.12 8.64 -27.53
N ASN A 151 -12.44 9.26 -28.49
CA ASN A 151 -13.10 9.76 -29.70
C ASN A 151 -13.57 8.58 -30.57
N ASP A 152 -14.41 8.87 -31.57
CA ASP A 152 -14.99 7.83 -32.43
C ASP A 152 -13.94 7.02 -33.19
N GLN A 153 -12.83 7.65 -33.59
CA GLN A 153 -11.75 6.96 -34.30
C GLN A 153 -11.00 6.00 -33.37
N GLU A 154 -10.67 6.45 -32.17
CA GLU A 154 -10.06 5.61 -31.12
C GLU A 154 -10.99 4.46 -30.74
N TYR A 155 -12.26 4.77 -30.54
CA TYR A 155 -13.27 3.79 -30.18
C TYR A 155 -13.47 2.72 -31.27
N ASN A 156 -13.58 3.13 -32.53
CA ASN A 156 -13.72 2.20 -33.67
C ASN A 156 -12.51 1.26 -33.82
N LYS A 157 -11.31 1.71 -33.48
CA LYS A 157 -10.14 0.82 -33.41
C LYS A 157 -10.28 -0.23 -32.33
N LEU A 158 -10.81 0.16 -31.17
CA LEU A 158 -11.04 -0.77 -30.05
C LEU A 158 -12.08 -1.84 -30.39
N THR A 159 -13.15 -1.49 -31.12
CA THR A 159 -14.21 -2.43 -31.51
C THR A 159 -13.75 -3.54 -32.46
N GLN A 160 -12.61 -3.34 -33.13
CA GLN A 160 -12.01 -4.33 -34.01
C GLN A 160 -11.14 -5.36 -33.30
N MET A 161 -10.96 -5.24 -31.99
CA MET A 161 -10.13 -6.15 -31.22
C MET A 161 -10.94 -7.36 -30.71
N ASN A 162 -10.33 -8.54 -30.68
CA ASN A 162 -11.01 -9.83 -30.46
C ASN A 162 -11.73 -9.99 -29.11
N ASN A 163 -11.48 -9.13 -28.12
CA ASN A 163 -12.05 -9.25 -26.78
C ASN A 163 -13.03 -8.12 -26.43
N PHE A 164 -13.45 -7.35 -27.41
CA PHE A 164 -14.26 -6.14 -27.20
C PHE A 164 -15.59 -6.44 -26.49
N GLU A 165 -16.26 -7.52 -26.84
CA GLU A 165 -17.56 -7.88 -26.27
C GLU A 165 -17.48 -8.22 -24.76
N ALA A 166 -16.38 -8.81 -24.30
CA ALA A 166 -16.18 -9.12 -22.88
C ALA A 166 -16.04 -7.85 -22.02
N ILE A 167 -15.52 -6.78 -22.62
CA ILE A 167 -15.36 -5.48 -21.95
C ILE A 167 -16.65 -4.67 -21.95
N LYS A 168 -17.36 -4.71 -23.06
CA LYS A 168 -18.67 -4.07 -23.20
C LYS A 168 -19.67 -4.62 -22.16
N ALA A 169 -19.56 -5.90 -21.84
CA ALA A 169 -20.43 -6.54 -20.85
C ALA A 169 -20.14 -6.15 -19.41
N SER A 170 -18.96 -5.56 -19.10
CA SER A 170 -18.57 -5.32 -17.71
C SER A 170 -19.25 -4.12 -17.08
N ASP A 171 -19.42 -3.01 -17.78
CA ASP A 171 -20.21 -1.86 -17.32
C ASP A 171 -20.58 -0.94 -18.50
N PRO A 172 -21.84 -0.98 -18.98
CA PRO A 172 -22.30 -0.19 -20.13
C PRO A 172 -22.20 1.32 -19.92
N ASP A 173 -22.21 1.79 -18.68
CA ASP A 173 -22.13 3.23 -18.37
C ASP A 173 -20.73 3.81 -18.63
N PHE A 174 -19.70 2.95 -18.75
CA PHE A 174 -18.33 3.33 -19.05
C PHE A 174 -17.90 3.00 -20.50
N TYR A 175 -18.83 2.78 -21.38
CA TYR A 175 -18.67 2.24 -22.73
C TYR A 175 -17.60 2.93 -23.60
N LYS A 176 -17.55 4.28 -23.63
CA LYS A 176 -16.50 5.03 -24.37
C LYS A 176 -15.43 5.65 -23.44
N SER A 177 -15.44 5.32 -22.18
CA SER A 177 -14.56 5.96 -21.21
C SER A 177 -13.14 5.39 -21.23
N LYS A 178 -12.16 6.27 -21.04
CA LYS A 178 -10.77 5.91 -20.70
C LYS A 178 -10.64 5.43 -19.26
N ILE A 179 -11.71 5.54 -18.48
CA ILE A 179 -11.84 5.11 -17.09
C ILE A 179 -12.85 3.98 -17.06
N THR A 180 -12.53 2.88 -16.45
CA THR A 180 -13.44 1.74 -16.31
C THR A 180 -13.68 1.47 -14.84
N HIS A 181 -14.96 1.40 -14.48
CA HIS A 181 -15.36 0.88 -13.18
C HIS A 181 -15.20 -0.63 -13.16
N TYR A 182 -14.69 -1.14 -12.08
CA TYR A 182 -14.52 -2.55 -11.87
C TYR A 182 -15.25 -2.97 -10.59
N LEU A 183 -16.22 -3.86 -10.75
CA LEU A 183 -16.92 -4.46 -9.63
C LEU A 183 -15.97 -5.42 -8.89
N TRP A 184 -15.21 -4.87 -7.97
CA TRP A 184 -14.43 -5.67 -7.04
C TRP A 184 -15.34 -6.07 -5.88
N SER A 185 -15.96 -7.24 -5.99
CA SER A 185 -16.71 -7.78 -4.87
C SER A 185 -15.77 -8.37 -3.83
N PRO A 186 -15.75 -7.80 -2.63
CA PRO A 186 -16.53 -8.31 -1.53
C PRO A 186 -17.47 -7.23 -0.96
N SER A 187 -18.60 -7.65 -0.48
CA SER A 187 -19.76 -6.88 -0.01
C SER A 187 -19.49 -5.85 1.10
N ASP A 188 -18.26 -5.72 1.58
CA ASP A 188 -17.90 -4.87 2.73
C ASP A 188 -16.99 -3.69 2.37
N PHE A 189 -16.70 -3.45 1.08
CA PHE A 189 -15.83 -2.33 0.71
C PHE A 189 -16.55 -0.98 0.78
N MET A 190 -15.97 -0.05 1.52
CA MET A 190 -16.29 1.37 1.40
C MET A 190 -15.35 2.01 0.36
N SER A 191 -15.30 1.46 -0.87
CA SER A 191 -14.47 2.01 -1.94
C SER A 191 -14.94 1.59 -3.30
N GLU A 192 -14.71 2.46 -4.28
CA GLU A 192 -14.94 2.18 -5.68
C GLU A 192 -13.61 2.00 -6.40
N TYR A 193 -13.50 0.95 -7.18
CA TYR A 193 -12.29 0.59 -7.91
C TYR A 193 -12.41 0.96 -9.38
N PHE A 194 -11.44 1.74 -9.86
CA PHE A 194 -11.39 2.19 -11.24
C PHE A 194 -10.02 1.92 -11.84
N ILE A 195 -10.01 1.79 -13.16
CA ILE A 195 -8.78 1.71 -13.91
C ILE A 195 -8.79 2.78 -14.99
N ALA A 196 -7.73 3.55 -15.04
CA ALA A 196 -7.52 4.60 -16.00
C ALA A 196 -6.40 4.24 -16.98
N SER A 197 -6.63 4.51 -18.26
CA SER A 197 -5.66 4.31 -19.34
C SER A 197 -5.63 5.54 -20.22
N GLY A 198 -4.42 6.05 -20.51
CA GLY A 198 -4.27 7.22 -21.37
C GLY A 198 -4.82 8.53 -20.83
N VAL A 199 -4.92 8.66 -19.50
CA VAL A 199 -5.37 9.89 -18.83
C VAL A 199 -4.24 10.52 -18.04
N ASN A 200 -4.24 11.86 -17.95
CA ASN A 200 -3.41 12.53 -16.97
C ASN A 200 -4.00 12.32 -15.57
N LEU A 201 -3.44 11.37 -14.84
CA LEU A 201 -3.94 10.93 -13.55
C LEU A 201 -4.05 12.06 -12.52
N LYS A 202 -3.07 12.95 -12.46
CA LYS A 202 -3.08 14.06 -11.49
C LYS A 202 -4.20 15.05 -11.76
N GLU A 203 -4.44 15.32 -13.01
CA GLU A 203 -5.52 16.20 -13.43
C GLU A 203 -6.87 15.55 -13.16
N PHE A 204 -7.02 14.28 -13.53
CA PHE A 204 -8.21 13.49 -13.24
C PHE A 204 -8.53 13.42 -11.74
N GLN A 205 -7.54 13.10 -10.92
CA GLN A 205 -7.72 13.06 -9.47
C GLN A 205 -8.17 14.41 -8.90
N LYS A 206 -7.59 15.51 -9.39
CA LYS A 206 -7.97 16.86 -8.97
C LYS A 206 -9.41 17.19 -9.36
N ASP A 207 -9.79 16.86 -10.59
CA ASP A 207 -11.11 17.17 -11.13
C ASP A 207 -12.18 16.39 -10.39
N ILE A 208 -12.03 15.06 -10.22
CA ILE A 208 -13.02 14.25 -9.49
C ILE A 208 -13.10 14.58 -8.01
N GLN A 209 -11.97 14.91 -7.36
CA GLN A 209 -11.99 15.35 -5.96
C GLN A 209 -12.81 16.63 -5.78
N LYS A 210 -12.72 17.56 -6.73
CA LYS A 210 -13.52 18.76 -6.72
C LYS A 210 -15.00 18.45 -6.82
N GLU A 211 -15.42 17.64 -7.80
CA GLU A 211 -16.80 17.25 -8.01
C GLU A 211 -17.40 16.51 -6.79
N LEU A 212 -16.62 15.64 -6.15
CA LEU A 212 -17.06 14.95 -4.94
C LEU A 212 -17.13 15.89 -3.74
N ALA A 213 -16.20 16.85 -3.63
CA ALA A 213 -16.23 17.85 -2.57
C ALA A 213 -17.43 18.79 -2.68
N ASP A 214 -17.88 19.11 -3.90
CA ASP A 214 -19.05 19.94 -4.15
C ASP A 214 -20.37 19.32 -3.64
N ILE A 215 -20.38 17.99 -3.48
CA ILE A 215 -21.51 17.25 -2.85
C ILE A 215 -21.17 16.80 -1.40
N GLY A 216 -20.13 17.37 -0.80
CA GLY A 216 -19.73 17.12 0.60
C GLY A 216 -18.95 15.83 0.84
N ILE A 217 -18.63 15.05 -0.19
CA ILE A 217 -17.87 13.80 -0.05
C ILE A 217 -16.38 14.07 -0.08
N LYS A 218 -15.67 13.57 0.93
CA LYS A 218 -14.20 13.61 0.99
C LYS A 218 -13.64 12.24 0.67
N THR A 219 -12.78 12.17 -0.34
CA THR A 219 -12.17 10.94 -0.80
C THR A 219 -10.65 11.01 -0.77
N LYS A 220 -10.05 9.84 -0.72
CA LYS A 220 -8.65 9.61 -1.00
C LYS A 220 -8.50 8.77 -2.25
N PHE A 221 -7.40 9.00 -2.96
CA PHE A 221 -6.98 8.17 -4.06
C PHE A 221 -5.83 7.30 -3.61
N ILE A 222 -6.01 6.00 -3.79
CA ILE A 222 -4.93 5.04 -3.69
C ILE A 222 -4.73 4.50 -5.10
N ASP A 223 -3.60 4.80 -5.68
CA ASP A 223 -3.28 4.46 -7.05
C ASP A 223 -2.01 3.62 -7.12
N ASN A 224 -2.08 2.55 -7.91
CA ASN A 224 -0.95 1.69 -8.24
C ASN A 224 -0.69 1.79 -9.75
N LEU A 225 0.53 2.16 -10.11
CA LEU A 225 0.96 2.23 -11.49
C LEU A 225 1.44 0.85 -11.96
N TYR A 226 0.80 0.30 -12.97
CA TYR A 226 1.21 -0.95 -13.59
C TYR A 226 1.90 -0.67 -14.93
N PRO A 227 3.24 -0.78 -15.01
CA PRO A 227 3.95 -0.67 -16.28
C PRO A 227 3.51 -1.76 -17.26
N LYS A 228 3.44 -1.43 -18.56
CA LYS A 228 3.08 -2.36 -19.63
C LYS A 228 3.79 -3.71 -19.51
N LYS A 229 5.12 -3.69 -19.26
CA LYS A 229 5.96 -4.89 -19.16
C LYS A 229 5.49 -5.89 -18.07
N ILE A 230 4.91 -5.40 -16.98
CA ILE A 230 4.35 -6.25 -15.91
C ILE A 230 3.01 -6.80 -16.37
N MET A 231 2.22 -5.99 -17.04
CA MET A 231 0.89 -6.34 -17.53
C MET A 231 0.92 -7.46 -18.57
N ASP A 232 1.91 -7.43 -19.47
CA ASP A 232 2.07 -8.44 -20.51
C ASP A 232 2.40 -9.84 -19.97
N LYS A 233 2.80 -9.93 -18.70
CA LYS A 233 3.15 -11.19 -17.99
C LYS A 233 2.00 -11.80 -17.19
N CYS A 234 0.87 -11.12 -17.07
CA CYS A 234 -0.27 -11.59 -16.30
C CYS A 234 -1.48 -11.86 -17.20
N PRO A 235 -1.49 -12.95 -17.99
CA PRO A 235 -2.47 -13.15 -19.05
C PRO A 235 -3.89 -13.42 -18.55
N GLU A 236 -4.09 -13.87 -17.32
CA GLU A 236 -5.38 -14.42 -16.86
C GLU A 236 -6.21 -13.52 -15.96
N SER A 237 -5.73 -12.35 -15.56
CA SER A 237 -6.58 -11.49 -14.76
C SER A 237 -7.62 -10.80 -15.63
N ILE A 238 -8.89 -10.94 -15.27
CA ILE A 238 -10.04 -10.27 -15.90
C ILE A 238 -9.78 -8.76 -16.03
N LEU A 239 -9.09 -8.20 -15.07
CA LEU A 239 -8.58 -6.84 -15.04
C LEU A 239 -7.79 -6.51 -16.30
N LEU A 240 -6.89 -7.37 -16.69
CA LEU A 240 -5.98 -7.19 -17.82
C LEU A 240 -6.70 -7.36 -19.15
N GLN A 241 -7.64 -8.26 -19.24
CA GLN A 241 -8.43 -8.45 -20.46
C GLN A 241 -9.24 -7.19 -20.78
N SER A 242 -9.85 -6.57 -19.76
CA SER A 242 -10.58 -5.31 -19.97
C SER A 242 -9.66 -4.15 -20.34
N HIS A 243 -8.38 -4.21 -19.98
CA HIS A 243 -7.42 -3.13 -20.21
C HIS A 243 -6.53 -3.31 -21.43
N SER A 244 -6.27 -4.54 -21.85
CA SER A 244 -5.50 -4.79 -23.08
C SER A 244 -6.09 -4.06 -24.28
N LEU A 245 -7.40 -3.88 -24.29
CA LEU A 245 -8.14 -3.20 -25.35
C LEU A 245 -8.09 -1.67 -25.30
N ARG A 246 -7.85 -1.10 -24.12
CA ARG A 246 -7.88 0.35 -23.90
C ARG A 246 -6.49 0.96 -23.86
N ARG A 247 -5.48 0.15 -24.09
CA ARG A 247 -4.08 0.51 -23.99
C ARG A 247 -3.46 0.75 -25.36
N SER A 248 -2.85 1.93 -25.56
CA SER A 248 -1.91 2.10 -26.65
C SER A 248 -0.62 1.33 -26.33
N ALA A 249 0.21 1.10 -27.36
CA ALA A 249 1.41 0.25 -27.21
C ALA A 249 2.39 0.70 -26.10
N ASP A 250 2.37 1.97 -25.72
CA ASP A 250 3.34 2.58 -24.81
C ASP A 250 2.76 3.11 -23.48
N GLU A 251 1.44 2.99 -23.26
CA GLU A 251 0.79 3.52 -22.06
C GLU A 251 0.86 2.57 -20.88
N SER A 252 1.08 3.13 -19.70
CA SER A 252 0.89 2.45 -18.42
C SER A 252 -0.56 2.55 -17.98
N MET A 253 -1.02 1.55 -17.25
CA MET A 253 -2.31 1.59 -16.57
C MET A 253 -2.14 2.03 -15.13
N THR A 254 -3.16 2.67 -14.62
CA THR A 254 -3.28 3.00 -13.21
C THR A 254 -4.55 2.41 -12.64
N ALA A 255 -4.39 1.52 -11.69
CA ALA A 255 -5.47 1.07 -10.84
C ALA A 255 -5.69 2.12 -9.73
N MET A 256 -6.94 2.48 -9.49
CA MET A 256 -7.31 3.50 -8.53
C MET A 256 -8.43 3.01 -7.62
N PHE A 257 -8.26 3.25 -6.33
CA PHE A 257 -9.35 3.14 -5.38
C PHE A 257 -9.74 4.55 -4.91
N LEU A 258 -11.03 4.87 -5.02
CA LEU A 258 -11.62 5.99 -4.33
C LEU A 258 -12.18 5.48 -3.02
N CYS A 259 -11.67 5.96 -1.91
CA CYS A 259 -12.02 5.46 -0.59
C CYS A 259 -12.04 6.58 0.46
N PRO A 260 -12.70 6.36 1.62
CA PRO A 260 -12.75 7.36 2.69
C PRO A 260 -11.43 7.52 3.44
N ALA A 261 -10.54 6.53 3.36
CA ALA A 261 -9.33 6.46 4.17
C ALA A 261 -8.15 5.90 3.39
N ASP A 262 -6.95 6.12 3.91
CA ASP A 262 -5.72 5.40 3.56
C ASP A 262 -5.10 4.76 4.82
N LYS A 263 -4.03 3.98 4.66
CA LYS A 263 -3.36 3.31 5.80
C LYS A 263 -2.99 4.29 6.92
N ALA A 264 -2.63 5.54 6.58
CA ALA A 264 -2.27 6.55 7.57
C ALA A 264 -3.46 6.97 8.46
N ASP A 265 -4.71 6.92 8.00
CA ASP A 265 -5.87 7.23 8.85
C ASP A 265 -6.02 6.20 9.97
N GLY A 266 -5.79 4.90 9.68
CA GLY A 266 -5.76 3.85 10.69
C GLY A 266 -4.65 4.07 11.72
N VAL A 267 -3.45 4.45 11.27
CA VAL A 267 -2.33 4.79 12.15
C VAL A 267 -2.66 5.98 13.05
N GLU A 268 -3.22 7.03 12.49
CA GLU A 268 -3.62 8.23 13.25
C GLU A 268 -4.71 7.93 14.28
N TYR A 269 -5.65 7.05 13.96
CA TYR A 269 -6.66 6.61 14.92
C TYR A 269 -6.02 5.81 16.06
N LEU A 270 -5.18 4.83 15.77
CA LEU A 270 -4.48 4.03 16.77
C LEU A 270 -3.59 4.89 17.66
N LYS A 271 -2.88 5.87 17.08
CA LYS A 271 -2.09 6.82 17.84
C LYS A 271 -2.92 7.52 18.92
N ARG A 272 -4.13 8.00 18.56
CA ARG A 272 -5.03 8.66 19.53
C ARG A 272 -5.59 7.67 20.54
N LYS A 273 -6.10 6.52 20.09
CA LYS A 273 -6.68 5.47 20.93
C LYS A 273 -5.70 4.98 22.01
N LEU A 274 -4.44 4.80 21.62
CA LEU A 274 -3.39 4.28 22.52
C LEU A 274 -2.67 5.37 23.32
N ASN A 275 -3.00 6.64 23.05
CA ASN A 275 -2.36 7.82 23.66
C ASN A 275 -0.82 7.76 23.54
N ILE A 276 -0.32 7.58 22.32
CA ILE A 276 1.11 7.54 21.99
C ILE A 276 1.50 8.70 21.08
N THR A 277 2.80 9.01 21.06
CA THR A 277 3.39 10.04 20.20
C THR A 277 3.86 9.43 18.88
N TYR A 278 4.14 10.26 17.88
CA TYR A 278 4.70 9.76 16.62
C TYR A 278 6.08 9.10 16.80
N LYS A 279 6.89 9.56 17.75
CA LYS A 279 8.22 8.98 18.02
C LYS A 279 8.18 7.53 18.48
N GLU A 280 7.02 7.08 18.96
CA GLU A 280 6.78 5.71 19.41
C GLU A 280 6.22 4.83 18.29
N ILE A 281 6.04 5.36 17.08
CA ILE A 281 5.50 4.66 15.92
C ILE A 281 6.63 4.31 14.95
N LEU A 282 6.75 3.03 14.66
CA LEU A 282 7.61 2.48 13.63
C LEU A 282 6.75 1.82 12.55
N MET A 283 6.98 2.18 11.30
CA MET A 283 6.23 1.64 10.14
C MET A 283 7.18 1.09 9.10
N ALA A 284 6.75 0.06 8.37
CA ALA A 284 7.46 -0.43 7.20
C ALA A 284 6.49 -0.75 6.06
N GLY A 285 6.98 -0.59 4.81
CA GLY A 285 6.20 -0.87 3.61
C GLY A 285 7.06 -0.91 2.35
N ASP A 286 6.46 -1.36 1.25
CA ASP A 286 7.13 -1.55 -0.03
C ASP A 286 6.38 -0.95 -1.23
N ASP A 287 5.11 -0.58 -1.12
CA ASP A 287 4.34 -0.17 -2.30
C ASP A 287 3.79 1.26 -2.21
N ASP A 288 3.20 1.71 -3.30
CA ASP A 288 2.66 3.07 -3.48
C ASP A 288 1.61 3.45 -2.43
N ASN A 289 0.80 2.48 -1.98
CA ASN A 289 -0.20 2.68 -0.92
C ASN A 289 0.43 2.98 0.45
N ASP A 290 1.72 2.63 0.66
CA ASP A 290 2.47 2.91 1.88
C ASP A 290 3.02 4.34 1.94
N ILE A 291 3.00 5.08 0.83
CA ILE A 291 3.39 6.48 0.81
C ILE A 291 2.56 7.28 1.82
N SER A 292 1.32 6.89 2.06
CA SER A 292 0.47 7.52 3.07
C SER A 292 1.07 7.40 4.48
N MET A 293 1.55 6.22 4.85
CA MET A 293 2.25 5.99 6.12
C MET A 293 3.60 6.70 6.15
N ALA A 294 4.39 6.64 5.07
CA ALA A 294 5.67 7.33 4.98
C ALA A 294 5.56 8.85 5.19
N LYS A 295 4.43 9.48 4.84
CA LYS A 295 4.16 10.90 5.12
C LYS A 295 4.16 11.24 6.60
N LEU A 296 3.82 10.29 7.48
CA LEU A 296 3.80 10.49 8.92
C LEU A 296 5.20 10.67 9.52
N ALA A 297 6.25 10.30 8.78
CA ALA A 297 7.62 10.60 9.18
C ALA A 297 7.90 12.11 9.33
N LYS A 298 7.17 12.97 8.60
CA LYS A 298 7.24 14.43 8.80
C LYS A 298 6.75 14.88 10.17
N LYS A 299 5.94 14.06 10.83
CA LYS A 299 5.40 14.31 12.15
C LYS A 299 6.25 13.66 13.27
N GLY A 300 7.33 12.97 12.89
CA GLY A 300 8.27 12.33 13.81
C GLY A 300 8.11 10.80 13.94
N ALA A 301 7.19 10.16 13.22
CA ALA A 301 7.11 8.71 13.16
C ALA A 301 8.28 8.14 12.33
N HIS A 302 8.68 6.91 12.62
CA HIS A 302 9.72 6.23 11.85
C HIS A 302 9.14 5.43 10.71
N PHE A 303 9.75 5.50 9.52
CA PHE A 303 9.34 4.74 8.36
C PHE A 303 10.53 4.02 7.72
N ILE A 304 10.37 2.74 7.47
CA ILE A 304 11.34 1.86 6.79
C ILE A 304 10.76 1.51 5.42
N ALA A 305 11.45 1.93 4.35
CA ALA A 305 11.23 1.42 3.00
C ALA A 305 12.17 0.25 2.75
N VAL A 306 11.62 -0.94 2.49
CA VAL A 306 12.42 -2.14 2.16
C VAL A 306 12.99 -2.03 0.75
N ASN A 307 14.05 -2.79 0.42
CA ASN A 307 14.77 -2.60 -0.85
C ASN A 307 13.95 -2.97 -2.10
N ASN A 308 13.02 -3.89 -1.97
CA ASN A 308 12.08 -4.26 -3.04
C ASN A 308 10.91 -3.28 -3.22
N SER A 309 10.98 -2.10 -2.62
CA SER A 309 9.91 -1.11 -2.70
C SER A 309 9.71 -0.58 -4.12
N SER A 310 8.47 -0.15 -4.40
CA SER A 310 8.09 0.50 -5.65
C SER A 310 8.96 1.74 -5.93
N ILE A 311 9.17 2.03 -7.21
CA ILE A 311 9.96 3.20 -7.64
C ILE A 311 9.39 4.51 -7.06
N ARG A 312 8.06 4.62 -6.94
CA ARG A 312 7.41 5.82 -6.41
C ARG A 312 7.65 5.98 -4.91
N LEU A 313 7.55 4.89 -4.14
CA LEU A 313 7.84 4.91 -2.71
C LEU A 313 9.32 5.21 -2.47
N GLN A 314 10.24 4.58 -3.22
CA GLN A 314 11.67 4.87 -3.14
C GLN A 314 11.97 6.35 -3.42
N ALA A 315 11.43 6.90 -4.51
CA ALA A 315 11.62 8.31 -4.86
C ALA A 315 11.08 9.26 -3.77
N TYR A 316 9.91 8.91 -3.18
CA TYR A 316 9.35 9.66 -2.06
C TYR A 316 10.28 9.61 -0.84
N CYS A 317 10.75 8.42 -0.45
CA CYS A 317 11.62 8.22 0.70
C CYS A 317 13.00 8.89 0.52
N MET A 318 13.60 8.84 -0.67
CA MET A 318 14.84 9.57 -0.99
C MET A 318 14.68 11.07 -0.75
N LYS A 319 13.59 11.66 -1.25
CA LYS A 319 13.28 13.09 -1.04
C LYS A 319 13.07 13.42 0.43
N MET A 320 12.49 12.49 1.19
CA MET A 320 12.23 12.67 2.61
C MET A 320 13.47 12.49 3.47
N LYS A 321 14.32 11.49 3.18
CA LYS A 321 15.57 11.20 3.92
C LYS A 321 16.48 12.42 4.05
N ASN A 322 16.47 13.30 3.04
CA ASN A 322 17.24 14.55 3.05
C ASN A 322 16.63 15.64 3.96
N LYS A 323 15.41 15.43 4.46
CA LYS A 323 14.67 16.43 5.27
C LYS A 323 14.40 15.97 6.69
N VAL A 324 14.24 14.65 6.89
CA VAL A 324 13.90 14.05 8.18
C VAL A 324 14.71 12.77 8.38
N SER A 325 15.33 12.66 9.55
CA SER A 325 16.16 11.48 9.91
C SER A 325 15.34 10.21 10.22
N SER A 326 14.03 10.33 10.33
CA SER A 326 13.11 9.24 10.68
C SER A 326 12.71 8.35 9.49
N VAL A 327 13.21 8.63 8.28
CA VAL A 327 13.03 7.75 7.12
C VAL A 327 14.32 6.94 6.89
N PHE A 328 14.15 5.63 6.83
CA PHE A 328 15.22 4.69 6.51
C PHE A 328 14.90 3.93 5.23
N MET A 329 15.86 3.80 4.34
CA MET A 329 15.80 2.96 3.15
C MET A 329 16.75 1.79 3.36
N SER A 330 16.19 0.59 3.43
CA SER A 330 16.94 -0.63 3.67
C SER A 330 17.73 -1.06 2.43
N GLN A 331 18.82 -1.78 2.66
CA GLN A 331 19.57 -2.49 1.62
C GLN A 331 19.04 -3.90 1.36
N PHE A 332 18.14 -4.39 2.24
CA PHE A 332 17.55 -5.72 2.16
C PHE A 332 16.07 -5.64 1.88
N GLU A 333 15.55 -6.70 1.27
CA GLU A 333 14.15 -6.89 0.96
C GLU A 333 13.36 -7.39 2.18
N GLY A 334 12.05 -7.15 2.20
CA GLY A 334 11.09 -7.76 3.10
C GLY A 334 11.46 -7.67 4.59
N ALA A 335 11.21 -8.75 5.33
CA ALA A 335 11.45 -8.83 6.78
C ALA A 335 12.90 -8.53 7.19
N LYS A 336 13.87 -8.98 6.38
CA LYS A 336 15.29 -8.65 6.60
C LYS A 336 15.55 -7.15 6.52
N GLY A 337 14.89 -6.47 5.59
CA GLY A 337 14.94 -5.01 5.44
C GLY A 337 14.30 -4.28 6.63
N ILE A 338 13.23 -4.83 7.18
CA ILE A 338 12.61 -4.31 8.41
C ILE A 338 13.61 -4.41 9.58
N LEU A 339 14.27 -5.56 9.76
CA LEU A 339 15.25 -5.75 10.84
C LEU A 339 16.41 -4.77 10.75
N GLU A 340 16.97 -4.55 9.56
CA GLU A 340 18.02 -3.55 9.35
C GLU A 340 17.53 -2.14 9.71
N GLY A 341 16.32 -1.80 9.29
CA GLY A 341 15.72 -0.50 9.58
C GLY A 341 15.46 -0.29 11.07
N ILE A 342 14.94 -1.30 11.75
CA ILE A 342 14.76 -1.28 13.21
C ILE A 342 16.09 -0.99 13.91
N ASP A 343 17.14 -1.72 13.57
CA ASP A 343 18.47 -1.53 14.15
C ASP A 343 18.99 -0.09 13.97
N LYS A 344 18.86 0.45 12.75
CA LYS A 344 19.35 1.80 12.42
C LYS A 344 18.52 2.91 13.07
N VAL A 345 17.19 2.75 13.10
CA VAL A 345 16.29 3.76 13.70
C VAL A 345 16.54 3.86 15.20
N ILE A 346 16.72 2.72 15.86
CA ILE A 346 16.89 2.64 17.30
C ILE A 346 18.25 3.11 17.74
N ASN A 347 19.31 2.67 17.07
CA ASN A 347 20.67 3.07 17.41
C ASN A 347 20.93 4.57 17.20
N ARG A 348 20.17 5.23 16.29
CA ARG A 348 20.20 6.71 16.17
C ARG A 348 19.53 7.43 17.32
N SER A 349 18.50 6.85 17.92
CA SER A 349 17.78 7.46 19.03
C SER A 349 18.57 7.50 20.33
N VAL A 350 19.62 6.68 20.43
CA VAL A 350 20.51 6.60 21.62
C VAL A 350 21.67 7.60 21.54
N ASN A 351 21.99 8.09 20.35
CA ASN A 351 23.16 8.98 20.13
C ASN A 351 22.78 10.47 19.97
N ASN A 352 21.51 10.82 20.13
CA ASN A 352 20.98 12.19 20.15
C ASN A 352 20.26 12.48 21.47
#